data_b4b28977d162b53a708f3bf4da8d84ea
#
_entry.id   b4b28977d162b53a708f3bf4da8d84ea
#
_cell.length_a   1.000
_cell.length_b   1.000
_cell.length_c   1.000
_cell.angle_alpha   90.00
_cell.angle_beta   90.00
_cell.angle_gamma   90.00
#
_symmetry.space_group_name_H-M   'P 1'
#
loop_
_entity.id
_entity.type
_entity.pdbx_description
1 polymer ?
#
loop_
_entity_poly.entity_id
_entity_poly.type
_entity_poly.pdbx_seq_one_letter_code
_entity_poly.pdbx_strand_id
1 'polypeptide(L)'
;MMSRRHFYRLFLAATLAFLAWFNWVPAAYSMGGKLPAIGEPAPEFTLPTNTGNGNISLSDYRGQWVVLYFYPKDFTSGCTLEARRFQQDLPKYQDRNAQILGVSADSVDSHAEFCDSEGLRFPLLADTDGAVSKAYGSWMPPLSMRHSFMIDPEGILRETFLGVRPATHSVEVLTRLDEFQKRA
;
A
#
# COMPACT_ATOMS: atom_id res chain seq x y z
N MET A 1 -54.45 -15.23 -15.64
CA MET A 1 -54.38 -14.81 -14.21
C MET A 1 -53.15 -15.45 -13.55
N MET A 2 -52.06 -14.66 -13.38
CA MET A 2 -50.80 -15.16 -12.81
C MET A 2 -50.99 -15.43 -11.30
N SER A 3 -50.61 -16.59 -10.82
CA SER A 3 -50.79 -16.93 -9.41
C SER A 3 -49.89 -16.10 -8.51
N ARG A 4 -50.37 -15.70 -7.31
CA ARG A 4 -49.61 -14.94 -6.31
C ARG A 4 -48.22 -15.51 -6.02
N ARG A 5 -48.04 -16.84 -6.15
CA ARG A 5 -46.75 -17.55 -5.95
C ARG A 5 -45.72 -17.23 -7.08
N HIS A 6 -46.16 -17.00 -8.33
CA HIS A 6 -45.29 -16.63 -9.42
C HIS A 6 -44.81 -15.17 -9.28
N PHE A 7 -45.68 -14.28 -8.79
CA PHE A 7 -45.34 -12.87 -8.56
C PHE A 7 -44.25 -12.73 -7.47
N TYR A 8 -44.38 -13.46 -6.35
CA TYR A 8 -43.36 -13.41 -5.28
C TYR A 8 -42.01 -14.00 -5.73
N ARG A 9 -42.00 -15.06 -6.55
CA ARG A 9 -40.75 -15.64 -7.09
C ARG A 9 -40.04 -14.69 -8.05
N LEU A 10 -40.75 -13.99 -8.89
CA LEU A 10 -40.17 -12.98 -9.80
C LEU A 10 -39.67 -11.76 -9.03
N PHE A 11 -40.39 -11.34 -7.97
CA PHE A 11 -39.98 -10.21 -7.14
C PHE A 11 -38.71 -10.55 -6.33
N LEU A 12 -38.63 -11.75 -5.77
CA LEU A 12 -37.43 -12.23 -5.04
C LEU A 12 -36.22 -12.35 -5.97
N ALA A 13 -36.40 -12.86 -7.17
CA ALA A 13 -35.34 -12.97 -8.18
C ALA A 13 -34.82 -11.60 -8.65
N ALA A 14 -35.74 -10.63 -8.82
CA ALA A 14 -35.39 -9.26 -9.22
C ALA A 14 -34.64 -8.51 -8.10
N THR A 15 -35.03 -8.71 -6.83
CA THR A 15 -34.33 -8.09 -5.69
C THR A 15 -32.95 -8.68 -5.46
N LEU A 16 -32.79 -10.00 -5.64
CA LEU A 16 -31.46 -10.65 -5.54
C LEU A 16 -30.53 -10.22 -6.69
N ALA A 17 -31.04 -10.07 -7.90
CA ALA A 17 -30.27 -9.57 -9.04
C ALA A 17 -29.88 -8.07 -8.86
N PHE A 18 -30.77 -7.26 -8.28
CA PHE A 18 -30.49 -5.86 -7.97
C PHE A 18 -29.43 -5.70 -6.87
N LEU A 19 -29.47 -6.54 -5.84
CA LEU A 19 -28.44 -6.55 -4.78
C LEU A 19 -27.09 -7.06 -5.29
N ALA A 20 -27.06 -8.00 -6.22
CA ALA A 20 -25.83 -8.47 -6.85
C ALA A 20 -25.20 -7.41 -7.77
N TRP A 21 -26.00 -6.57 -8.41
CA TRP A 21 -25.51 -5.50 -9.28
C TRP A 21 -24.93 -4.32 -8.48
N PHE A 22 -25.43 -4.06 -7.27
CA PHE A 22 -24.94 -2.96 -6.42
C PHE A 22 -23.59 -3.23 -5.76
N ASN A 23 -23.11 -4.50 -5.75
CA ASN A 23 -21.81 -4.87 -5.17
C ASN A 23 -20.67 -4.99 -6.21
N TRP A 24 -20.91 -4.65 -7.46
CA TRP A 24 -19.82 -4.63 -8.45
C TRP A 24 -19.06 -3.30 -8.34
N VAL A 25 -18.09 -3.24 -7.45
CA VAL A 25 -17.06 -2.21 -7.49
C VAL A 25 -16.12 -2.56 -8.65
N PRO A 26 -16.05 -1.75 -9.72
CA PRO A 26 -15.10 -2.02 -10.79
C PRO A 26 -13.68 -1.99 -10.21
N ALA A 27 -12.86 -2.99 -10.57
CA ALA A 27 -11.46 -3.01 -10.15
C ALA A 27 -10.77 -1.76 -10.68
N ALA A 28 -10.14 -1.00 -9.77
CA ALA A 28 -9.31 0.11 -10.15
C ALA A 28 -7.99 -0.40 -10.74
N TYR A 29 -7.50 0.26 -11.79
CA TYR A 29 -6.24 -0.05 -12.45
C TYR A 29 -5.34 1.18 -12.44
N SER A 30 -4.06 0.96 -12.17
CA SER A 30 -2.99 1.91 -12.46
C SER A 30 -2.23 1.47 -13.72
N MET A 31 -1.25 2.26 -14.16
CA MET A 31 -0.30 1.81 -15.19
C MET A 31 0.52 0.59 -14.73
N GLY A 32 0.66 0.38 -13.43
CA GLY A 32 1.36 -0.76 -12.82
C GLY A 32 0.51 -2.00 -12.63
N GLY A 33 -0.76 -2.02 -13.06
CA GLY A 33 -1.67 -3.16 -12.97
C GLY A 33 -2.92 -2.92 -12.12
N LYS A 34 -3.56 -4.01 -11.68
CA LYS A 34 -4.76 -3.96 -10.83
C LYS A 34 -4.40 -3.50 -9.42
N LEU A 35 -5.08 -2.46 -8.95
CA LEU A 35 -4.94 -1.97 -7.57
C LEU A 35 -5.75 -2.84 -6.59
N PRO A 36 -5.26 -3.05 -5.36
CA PRO A 36 -6.07 -3.61 -4.29
C PRO A 36 -7.21 -2.64 -3.94
N ALA A 37 -8.34 -3.18 -3.49
CA ALA A 37 -9.52 -2.37 -3.19
C ALA A 37 -9.39 -1.71 -1.82
N ILE A 38 -9.76 -0.43 -1.74
CA ILE A 38 -9.86 0.29 -0.46
C ILE A 38 -11.01 -0.32 0.36
N GLY A 39 -10.76 -0.53 1.66
CA GLY A 39 -11.70 -1.17 2.59
C GLY A 39 -11.57 -2.68 2.68
N GLU A 40 -10.76 -3.30 1.83
CA GLU A 40 -10.45 -4.73 1.84
C GLU A 40 -9.08 -5.00 2.49
N PRO A 41 -8.80 -6.25 2.93
CA PRO A 41 -7.48 -6.63 3.39
C PRO A 41 -6.40 -6.31 2.36
N ALA A 42 -5.34 -5.64 2.79
CA ALA A 42 -4.19 -5.39 1.94
C ALA A 42 -3.51 -6.71 1.54
N PRO A 43 -2.97 -6.85 0.31
CA PRO A 43 -2.25 -8.05 -0.08
C PRO A 43 -1.09 -8.35 0.88
N GLU A 44 -1.10 -9.56 1.45
CA GLU A 44 -0.04 -10.01 2.35
C GLU A 44 1.27 -10.24 1.58
N PHE A 45 2.39 -9.99 2.25
CA PHE A 45 3.71 -10.26 1.72
C PHE A 45 4.69 -10.65 2.82
N THR A 46 5.78 -11.29 2.42
CA THR A 46 7.01 -11.46 3.20
C THR A 46 8.18 -11.20 2.27
N LEU A 47 8.97 -10.16 2.56
CA LEU A 47 10.10 -9.74 1.73
C LEU A 47 11.41 -9.70 2.52
N PRO A 48 12.55 -9.98 1.87
CA PRO A 48 13.87 -9.75 2.45
C PRO A 48 14.09 -8.26 2.75
N THR A 49 14.82 -7.99 3.83
CA THR A 49 15.17 -6.64 4.26
C THR A 49 16.62 -6.59 4.77
N ASN A 50 17.19 -5.40 4.77
CA ASN A 50 18.50 -5.12 5.34
C ASN A 50 18.49 -4.96 6.87
N THR A 51 17.36 -5.16 7.53
CA THR A 51 17.19 -4.97 8.98
C THR A 51 16.66 -6.23 9.68
N GLY A 52 16.90 -6.33 11.00
CA GLY A 52 16.32 -7.37 11.84
C GLY A 52 16.73 -8.79 11.45
N ASN A 53 15.76 -9.68 11.35
CA ASN A 53 15.96 -11.11 11.04
C ASN A 53 16.08 -11.41 9.53
N GLY A 54 16.26 -10.41 8.69
CA GLY A 54 16.43 -10.58 7.26
C GLY A 54 15.12 -10.70 6.44
N ASN A 55 13.96 -10.79 7.07
CA ASN A 55 12.64 -10.77 6.42
C ASN A 55 11.65 -9.94 7.23
N ILE A 56 10.71 -9.32 6.52
CA ILE A 56 9.58 -8.58 7.09
C ILE A 56 8.30 -9.01 6.38
N SER A 57 7.26 -9.31 7.17
CA SER A 57 5.90 -9.58 6.71
C SER A 57 4.98 -8.42 7.05
N LEU A 58 3.96 -8.17 6.24
CA LEU A 58 2.94 -7.17 6.57
C LEU A 58 2.25 -7.50 7.91
N SER A 59 2.03 -8.78 8.19
CA SER A 59 1.44 -9.26 9.44
C SER A 59 2.23 -8.92 10.70
N ASP A 60 3.54 -8.64 10.61
CA ASP A 60 4.38 -8.26 11.75
C ASP A 60 3.98 -6.89 12.35
N TYR A 61 3.23 -6.10 11.59
CA TYR A 61 2.79 -4.74 11.96
C TYR A 61 1.30 -4.67 12.35
N ARG A 62 0.66 -5.80 12.68
CA ARG A 62 -0.70 -5.74 13.24
C ARG A 62 -0.72 -4.91 14.53
N GLY A 63 -1.72 -4.04 14.65
CA GLY A 63 -1.80 -3.05 15.74
C GLY A 63 -1.11 -1.72 15.45
N GLN A 64 -0.47 -1.57 14.27
CA GLN A 64 0.15 -0.32 13.81
C GLN A 64 -0.38 0.08 12.44
N TRP A 65 -0.39 1.36 12.14
CA TRP A 65 -0.53 1.84 10.78
C TRP A 65 0.72 1.50 9.97
N VAL A 66 0.55 1.14 8.69
CA VAL A 66 1.66 0.90 7.77
C VAL A 66 1.55 1.86 6.59
N VAL A 67 2.64 2.56 6.30
CA VAL A 67 2.85 3.33 5.08
C VAL A 67 3.79 2.53 4.19
N LEU A 68 3.23 1.77 3.25
CA LEU A 68 3.97 0.97 2.29
C LEU A 68 4.17 1.81 1.03
N TYR A 69 5.39 2.28 0.76
CA TYR A 69 5.69 3.06 -0.43
C TYR A 69 6.59 2.29 -1.40
N PHE A 70 6.16 2.21 -2.65
CA PHE A 70 6.94 1.65 -3.75
C PHE A 70 7.71 2.77 -4.44
N TYR A 71 8.95 2.48 -4.84
CA TYR A 71 9.79 3.43 -5.55
C TYR A 71 10.65 2.72 -6.61
N PRO A 72 11.04 3.44 -7.70
CA PRO A 72 11.72 2.81 -8.84
C PRO A 72 13.06 2.19 -8.53
N LYS A 73 13.98 2.95 -7.84
CA LYS A 73 15.36 2.47 -7.68
C LYS A 73 16.14 3.29 -6.65
N ASP A 74 16.98 2.59 -5.87
CA ASP A 74 17.95 3.19 -4.97
C ASP A 74 18.87 4.19 -5.69
N PHE A 75 19.40 5.14 -4.94
CA PHE A 75 20.36 6.16 -5.39
C PHE A 75 19.91 7.07 -6.53
N THR A 76 18.67 6.98 -7.01
CA THR A 76 18.13 7.96 -7.96
C THR A 76 17.66 9.21 -7.24
N SER A 77 17.82 10.39 -7.87
CA SER A 77 17.58 11.69 -7.23
C SER A 77 16.18 11.82 -6.63
N GLY A 78 15.15 11.33 -7.35
CA GLY A 78 13.76 11.38 -6.87
C GLY A 78 13.52 10.44 -5.70
N CYS A 79 14.05 9.20 -5.74
CA CYS A 79 13.87 8.24 -4.65
C CYS A 79 14.66 8.65 -3.41
N THR A 80 15.87 9.18 -3.57
CA THR A 80 16.67 9.75 -2.48
C THR A 80 15.93 10.91 -1.81
N LEU A 81 15.34 11.82 -2.60
CA LEU A 81 14.56 12.93 -2.04
C LEU A 81 13.36 12.42 -1.24
N GLU A 82 12.63 11.44 -1.75
CA GLU A 82 11.46 10.86 -1.07
C GLU A 82 11.86 10.16 0.23
N ALA A 83 12.90 9.31 0.19
CA ALA A 83 13.41 8.62 1.36
C ALA A 83 13.87 9.59 2.45
N ARG A 84 14.60 10.65 2.07
CA ARG A 84 15.02 11.73 3.01
C ARG A 84 13.84 12.46 3.62
N ARG A 85 12.76 12.71 2.86
CA ARG A 85 11.53 13.32 3.39
C ARG A 85 10.83 12.43 4.40
N PHE A 86 10.70 11.13 4.11
CA PHE A 86 10.19 10.16 5.07
C PHE A 86 11.09 10.08 6.31
N GLN A 87 12.42 10.06 6.14
CA GLN A 87 13.36 10.04 7.25
C GLN A 87 13.26 11.30 8.13
N GLN A 88 13.12 12.47 7.54
CA GLN A 88 12.94 13.74 8.25
C GLN A 88 11.67 13.75 9.09
N ASP A 89 10.60 13.17 8.57
CA ASP A 89 9.30 13.11 9.23
C ASP A 89 9.10 11.83 10.08
N LEU A 90 10.08 10.92 10.13
CA LEU A 90 9.96 9.64 10.83
C LEU A 90 9.47 9.75 12.27
N PRO A 91 9.95 10.71 13.11
CA PRO A 91 9.41 10.87 14.46
C PRO A 91 7.91 11.14 14.49
N LYS A 92 7.39 11.90 13.52
CA LYS A 92 5.95 12.21 13.43
C LYS A 92 5.12 10.97 13.11
N TYR A 93 5.65 10.03 12.30
CA TYR A 93 5.02 8.74 12.03
C TYR A 93 5.04 7.85 13.29
N GLN A 94 6.17 7.79 13.98
CA GLN A 94 6.30 7.04 15.23
C GLN A 94 5.33 7.52 16.31
N ASP A 95 5.18 8.84 16.48
CA ASP A 95 4.20 9.44 17.41
C ASP A 95 2.75 9.06 17.08
N ARG A 96 2.48 8.63 15.84
CA ARG A 96 1.17 8.18 15.34
C ARG A 96 1.03 6.68 15.28
N ASN A 97 1.94 5.94 15.89
CA ASN A 97 1.98 4.48 15.79
C ASN A 97 1.94 3.99 14.34
N ALA A 98 2.74 4.60 13.47
CA ALA A 98 2.80 4.29 12.05
C ALA A 98 4.22 3.88 11.63
N GLN A 99 4.32 2.75 10.93
CA GLN A 99 5.55 2.23 10.36
C GLN A 99 5.66 2.57 8.87
N ILE A 100 6.82 3.07 8.47
CA ILE A 100 7.17 3.28 7.05
C ILE A 100 7.92 2.05 6.56
N LEU A 101 7.50 1.52 5.40
CA LEU A 101 8.16 0.43 4.67
C LEU A 101 8.38 0.87 3.22
N GLY A 102 9.63 0.90 2.78
CA GLY A 102 9.97 1.16 1.38
C GLY A 102 10.15 -0.13 0.60
N VAL A 103 9.68 -0.19 -0.64
CA VAL A 103 9.78 -1.39 -1.49
C VAL A 103 10.30 -1.01 -2.87
N SER A 104 11.34 -1.69 -3.32
CA SER A 104 11.80 -1.62 -4.71
C SER A 104 12.31 -2.98 -5.20
N ALA A 105 12.67 -3.06 -6.48
CA ALA A 105 13.26 -4.25 -7.08
C ALA A 105 14.77 -4.36 -6.85
N ASP A 106 15.37 -3.45 -6.08
CA ASP A 106 16.78 -3.52 -5.72
C ASP A 106 17.06 -4.65 -4.72
N SER A 107 18.33 -5.06 -4.62
CA SER A 107 18.74 -6.12 -3.71
C SER A 107 18.85 -5.64 -2.26
N VAL A 108 18.87 -6.59 -1.32
CA VAL A 108 19.11 -6.30 0.11
C VAL A 108 20.41 -5.54 0.34
N ASP A 109 21.47 -5.90 -0.39
CA ASP A 109 22.78 -5.23 -0.27
C ASP A 109 22.69 -3.77 -0.76
N SER A 110 22.00 -3.51 -1.89
CA SER A 110 21.74 -2.16 -2.36
C SER A 110 20.96 -1.32 -1.34
N HIS A 111 19.92 -1.90 -0.74
CA HIS A 111 19.16 -1.25 0.32
C HIS A 111 20.01 -0.95 1.56
N ALA A 112 20.92 -1.85 1.95
CA ALA A 112 21.85 -1.60 3.06
C ALA A 112 22.75 -0.39 2.78
N GLU A 113 23.40 -0.37 1.61
CA GLU A 113 24.24 0.75 1.19
C GLU A 113 23.45 2.06 1.08
N PHE A 114 22.22 2.01 0.56
CA PHE A 114 21.35 3.19 0.44
C PHE A 114 20.92 3.70 1.82
N CYS A 115 20.51 2.82 2.73
CA CYS A 115 20.19 3.20 4.11
C CYS A 115 21.38 3.84 4.82
N ASP A 116 22.56 3.26 4.70
CA ASP A 116 23.78 3.77 5.33
C ASP A 116 24.17 5.15 4.77
N SER A 117 24.13 5.31 3.44
CA SER A 117 24.50 6.56 2.79
C SER A 117 23.54 7.71 3.09
N GLU A 118 22.25 7.42 3.27
CA GLU A 118 21.20 8.41 3.48
C GLU A 118 20.77 8.53 4.95
N GLY A 119 21.32 7.69 5.84
CA GLY A 119 20.97 7.65 7.26
C GLY A 119 19.53 7.25 7.52
N LEU A 120 18.96 6.35 6.69
CA LEU A 120 17.58 5.90 6.81
C LEU A 120 17.43 4.93 7.99
N ARG A 121 16.39 5.11 8.80
CA ARG A 121 16.12 4.30 10.01
C ARG A 121 14.79 3.54 9.93
N PHE A 122 14.21 3.44 8.75
CA PHE A 122 13.06 2.60 8.48
C PHE A 122 13.44 1.51 7.46
N PRO A 123 12.77 0.34 7.47
CA PRO A 123 13.12 -0.79 6.62
C PRO A 123 12.91 -0.51 5.13
N LEU A 124 13.83 -1.01 4.31
CA LEU A 124 13.67 -1.18 2.87
C LEU A 124 13.56 -2.67 2.56
N LEU A 125 12.65 -3.03 1.66
CA LEU A 125 12.25 -4.39 1.33
C LEU A 125 12.57 -4.71 -0.13
N ALA A 126 13.25 -5.81 -0.36
CA ALA A 126 13.73 -6.23 -1.67
C ALA A 126 12.69 -7.11 -2.39
N ASP A 127 11.94 -6.53 -3.31
CA ASP A 127 10.96 -7.19 -4.20
C ASP A 127 11.59 -7.43 -5.58
N THR A 128 12.67 -8.21 -5.62
CA THR A 128 13.55 -8.35 -6.80
C THR A 128 12.87 -8.96 -8.02
N ASP A 129 11.79 -9.73 -7.85
CA ASP A 129 10.98 -10.31 -8.93
C ASP A 129 9.71 -9.48 -9.24
N GLY A 130 9.46 -8.44 -8.47
CA GLY A 130 8.31 -7.56 -8.60
C GLY A 130 6.97 -8.21 -8.25
N ALA A 131 6.96 -9.31 -7.49
CA ALA A 131 5.74 -10.05 -7.16
C ALA A 131 4.81 -9.22 -6.29
N VAL A 132 5.33 -8.56 -5.25
CA VAL A 132 4.57 -7.69 -4.35
C VAL A 132 4.16 -6.40 -5.07
N SER A 133 5.07 -5.80 -5.84
CA SER A 133 4.74 -4.64 -6.68
C SER A 133 3.57 -4.93 -7.63
N LYS A 134 3.52 -6.13 -8.23
CA LYS A 134 2.38 -6.56 -9.08
C LYS A 134 1.09 -6.71 -8.28
N ALA A 135 1.16 -7.32 -7.08
CA ALA A 135 -0.01 -7.51 -6.22
C ALA A 135 -0.65 -6.17 -5.81
N TYR A 136 0.18 -5.12 -5.68
CA TYR A 136 -0.26 -3.77 -5.36
C TYR A 136 -0.52 -2.89 -6.61
N GLY A 137 -0.46 -3.44 -7.84
CA GLY A 137 -0.65 -2.65 -9.07
C GLY A 137 0.41 -1.56 -9.24
N SER A 138 1.61 -1.78 -8.72
CA SER A 138 2.75 -0.84 -8.72
C SER A 138 3.95 -1.34 -9.53
N TRP A 139 3.73 -2.24 -10.52
CA TRP A 139 4.81 -2.87 -11.27
C TRP A 139 4.86 -2.44 -12.73
N MET A 140 5.96 -1.85 -13.14
CA MET A 140 6.30 -1.56 -14.54
C MET A 140 7.72 -2.08 -14.82
N PRO A 141 7.83 -3.36 -15.26
CA PRO A 141 9.12 -4.02 -15.37
C PRO A 141 10.20 -3.20 -16.08
N PRO A 142 11.42 -3.16 -15.57
CA PRO A 142 11.93 -3.90 -14.39
C PRO A 142 11.84 -3.10 -13.06
N LEU A 143 11.00 -2.10 -12.97
CA LEU A 143 10.95 -1.15 -11.85
C LEU A 143 9.58 -1.12 -11.18
N SER A 144 9.56 -0.81 -9.90
CA SER A 144 8.33 -0.42 -9.20
C SER A 144 7.93 1.00 -9.56
N MET A 145 6.63 1.26 -9.61
CA MET A 145 6.09 2.61 -9.78
C MET A 145 6.08 3.34 -8.43
N ARG A 146 5.99 4.65 -8.49
CA ARG A 146 5.95 5.51 -7.31
C ARG A 146 4.52 5.61 -6.79
N HIS A 147 4.08 4.55 -6.10
CA HIS A 147 2.77 4.44 -5.46
C HIS A 147 2.93 4.14 -3.98
N SER A 148 2.00 4.58 -3.17
CA SER A 148 2.00 4.26 -1.74
C SER A 148 0.62 3.86 -1.27
N PHE A 149 0.61 3.07 -0.22
CA PHE A 149 -0.59 2.46 0.34
C PHE A 149 -0.58 2.66 1.85
N MET A 150 -1.68 3.17 2.39
CA MET A 150 -1.87 3.32 3.82
C MET A 150 -2.77 2.20 4.32
N ILE A 151 -2.25 1.41 5.25
CA ILE A 151 -2.89 0.21 5.79
C ILE A 151 -3.10 0.43 7.28
N ASP A 152 -4.29 0.12 7.78
CA ASP A 152 -4.64 0.31 9.18
C ASP A 152 -4.11 -0.81 10.10
N PRO A 153 -4.26 -0.67 11.44
CA PRO A 153 -3.82 -1.68 12.40
C PRO A 153 -4.45 -3.07 12.22
N GLU A 154 -5.62 -3.17 11.60
CA GLU A 154 -6.31 -4.42 11.27
C GLU A 154 -5.80 -5.04 9.96
N GLY A 155 -4.96 -4.33 9.20
CA GLY A 155 -4.43 -4.76 7.91
C GLY A 155 -5.34 -4.45 6.73
N ILE A 156 -6.28 -3.52 6.90
CA ILE A 156 -7.19 -3.09 5.84
C ILE A 156 -6.60 -1.90 5.10
N LEU A 157 -6.64 -1.93 3.77
CA LEU A 157 -6.21 -0.82 2.94
C LEU A 157 -7.18 0.37 3.09
N ARG A 158 -6.67 1.52 3.52
CA ARG A 158 -7.47 2.73 3.76
C ARG A 158 -7.28 3.82 2.73
N GLU A 159 -6.10 3.91 2.12
CA GLU A 159 -5.81 4.96 1.13
C GLU A 159 -4.76 4.47 0.12
N THR A 160 -4.81 5.03 -1.09
CA THR A 160 -3.86 4.76 -2.17
C THR A 160 -3.38 6.08 -2.78
N PHE A 161 -2.08 6.28 -2.85
CA PHE A 161 -1.43 7.44 -3.45
C PHE A 161 -0.72 7.00 -4.74
N LEU A 162 -1.16 7.50 -5.89
CA LEU A 162 -0.64 7.09 -7.20
C LEU A 162 0.24 8.17 -7.82
N GLY A 163 1.40 7.77 -8.34
CA GLY A 163 2.31 8.68 -9.07
C GLY A 163 2.76 9.87 -8.23
N VAL A 164 3.11 9.62 -6.97
CA VAL A 164 3.35 10.65 -5.96
C VAL A 164 4.57 11.53 -6.27
N ARG A 165 4.57 12.75 -5.72
CA ARG A 165 5.67 13.70 -5.84
C ARG A 165 6.64 13.55 -4.67
N PRO A 166 7.91 13.18 -4.88
CA PRO A 166 8.89 12.94 -3.82
C PRO A 166 9.02 14.06 -2.78
N ALA A 167 8.89 15.30 -3.20
CA ALA A 167 9.12 16.47 -2.35
C ALA A 167 8.03 16.67 -1.28
N THR A 168 6.77 16.28 -1.55
CA THR A 168 5.59 16.58 -0.72
C THR A 168 4.94 15.34 -0.14
N HIS A 169 5.30 14.15 -0.66
CA HIS A 169 4.59 12.91 -0.38
C HIS A 169 4.50 12.57 1.11
N SER A 170 5.60 12.66 1.87
CA SER A 170 5.58 12.38 3.30
C SER A 170 4.55 13.23 4.06
N VAL A 171 4.44 14.52 3.74
CA VAL A 171 3.46 15.42 4.38
C VAL A 171 2.03 15.10 3.95
N GLU A 172 1.82 14.72 2.69
CA GLU A 172 0.50 14.29 2.19
C GLU A 172 0.01 13.06 2.93
N VAL A 173 0.88 12.05 3.12
CA VAL A 173 0.57 10.83 3.88
C VAL A 173 0.27 11.14 5.34
N LEU A 174 1.09 11.97 6.01
CA LEU A 174 0.84 12.38 7.40
C LEU A 174 -0.52 13.07 7.56
N THR A 175 -0.88 13.95 6.63
CA THR A 175 -2.17 14.64 6.66
C THR A 175 -3.34 13.65 6.59
N ARG A 176 -3.25 12.66 5.69
CA ARG A 176 -4.28 11.64 5.57
C ARG A 176 -4.33 10.71 6.78
N LEU A 177 -3.19 10.34 7.35
CA LEU A 177 -3.10 9.54 8.56
C LEU A 177 -3.80 10.24 9.73
N ASP A 178 -3.54 11.55 9.93
CA ASP A 178 -4.22 12.36 10.94
C ASP A 178 -5.74 12.40 10.76
N GLU A 179 -6.21 12.44 9.51
CA GLU A 179 -7.64 12.42 9.22
C GLU A 179 -8.29 11.08 9.58
N PHE A 180 -7.63 9.95 9.30
CA PHE A 180 -8.14 8.63 9.67
C PHE A 180 -8.15 8.42 11.19
N GLN A 181 -7.09 8.82 11.88
CA GLN A 181 -6.99 8.67 13.34
C GLN A 181 -7.98 9.55 14.12
N LYS A 182 -8.41 10.68 13.55
CA LYS A 182 -9.47 11.51 14.16
C LYS A 182 -10.88 10.95 13.99
N ARG A 183 -11.08 10.01 13.05
CA ARG A 183 -12.38 9.41 12.75
C ARG A 183 -12.58 8.05 13.44
N ALA A 184 -11.52 7.46 13.96
CA ALA A 184 -11.53 6.21 14.71
C ALA A 184 -11.87 6.46 16.18
#